data_73dd4ce2bfdc844f8ae31fa0618a33a2
#
_entry.id   73dd4ce2bfdc844f8ae31fa0618a33a2
#
_cell.length_a   1.000
_cell.length_b   1.000
_cell.length_c   1.000
_cell.angle_alpha   90.00
_cell.angle_beta   90.00
_cell.angle_gamma   90.00
#
_symmetry.space_group_name_H-M   'P 1'
#
loop_
_entity.id
_entity.type
_entity.pdbx_description
1 polymer ?
#
loop_
_entity_poly.entity_id
_entity_poly.type
_entity_poly.pdbx_seq_one_letter_code
_entity_poly.pdbx_strand_id
1 'polypeptide(L)'
;MRNRPSLMAATLAALACACGGGNKDAQGTTTAPSTEAPKAEVAAPKPVEVAKPSAADAPSSVEEANFSLKLVSAGPYKAGELARFVVNLEPRGVFHVNQEYPIEISLKGDADTSFPKSTLARPDAAAFDEKKARFDVPFTAKSAGDHKIMANVKFAVCTDENCVPDERDLALAVAVN
;
A
#
# COMPACT_ATOMS: atom_id res chain seq x y z
N MET A 1 25.12 40.40 1.90
CA MET A 1 24.53 41.36 0.95
C MET A 1 23.19 40.82 0.49
N ARG A 2 22.21 41.54 0.92
CA ARG A 2 20.88 41.86 0.36
C ARG A 2 19.85 40.73 0.14
N ASN A 3 19.02 40.66 1.17
CA ASN A 3 17.57 40.36 1.12
C ASN A 3 16.84 40.88 -0.11
N ARG A 4 15.87 40.07 -0.55
CA ARG A 4 14.60 40.61 -1.05
C ARG A 4 13.46 39.66 -0.78
N PRO A 5 12.41 40.05 -0.04
CA PRO A 5 11.13 39.38 0.01
C PRO A 5 10.23 39.86 -1.10
N SER A 6 9.52 38.97 -1.78
CA SER A 6 8.39 39.33 -2.64
C SER A 6 7.11 38.80 -2.04
N LEU A 7 6.36 39.73 -1.47
CA LEU A 7 4.92 39.60 -1.24
C LEU A 7 4.17 39.82 -2.58
N MET A 8 3.19 38.97 -2.89
CA MET A 8 2.00 39.30 -3.71
C MET A 8 0.90 38.33 -3.24
N ALA A 9 -0.03 38.79 -2.45
CA ALA A 9 -1.28 39.47 -2.70
C ALA A 9 -2.34 38.58 -3.37
N ALA A 10 -3.28 38.21 -2.54
CA ALA A 10 -4.67 37.80 -2.63
C ALA A 10 -5.42 38.06 -3.97
N THR A 11 -6.27 37.09 -4.35
CA THR A 11 -7.59 37.39 -4.90
C THR A 11 -8.58 36.28 -4.55
N LEU A 12 -9.60 36.63 -3.77
CA LEU A 12 -10.85 35.91 -3.58
C LEU A 12 -11.66 35.98 -4.89
N ALA A 13 -12.26 34.86 -5.27
CA ALA A 13 -13.47 34.90 -6.11
C ALA A 13 -14.46 33.83 -5.59
N ALA A 14 -15.47 34.32 -4.91
CA ALA A 14 -16.68 33.57 -4.59
C ALA A 14 -17.60 33.57 -5.83
N LEU A 15 -18.13 32.43 -6.20
CA LEU A 15 -19.33 32.36 -7.05
C LEU A 15 -20.28 31.31 -6.47
N ALA A 16 -21.35 31.84 -5.91
CA ALA A 16 -22.56 31.10 -5.57
C ALA A 16 -23.44 31.04 -6.83
N CYS A 17 -24.00 29.90 -7.15
CA CYS A 17 -25.21 29.81 -7.96
C CYS A 17 -26.12 28.71 -7.42
N ALA A 18 -27.30 29.19 -7.02
CA ALA A 18 -28.42 28.44 -6.51
C ALA A 18 -29.39 28.10 -7.66
N CYS A 19 -30.47 27.36 -7.25
CA CYS A 19 -31.74 27.09 -7.97
C CYS A 19 -31.68 25.94 -8.97
N GLY A 20 -32.60 24.94 -8.98
CA GLY A 20 -33.95 24.82 -8.43
C GLY A 20 -34.78 23.98 -9.39
N GLY A 21 -35.85 23.34 -8.86
CA GLY A 21 -36.93 22.71 -9.65
C GLY A 21 -36.85 21.20 -9.73
N GLY A 22 -37.70 20.32 -9.19
CA GLY A 22 -39.11 20.39 -8.98
C GLY A 22 -39.88 19.85 -10.18
N ASN A 23 -40.36 18.58 -10.12
CA ASN A 23 -41.63 18.10 -10.67
C ASN A 23 -41.91 16.69 -10.16
N LYS A 24 -42.88 16.52 -9.59
CA LYS A 24 -44.21 16.03 -9.34
C LYS A 24 -44.79 15.09 -10.41
N ASP A 25 -45.36 13.98 -9.88
CA ASP A 25 -46.57 13.26 -10.29
C ASP A 25 -46.55 12.44 -11.58
N ALA A 26 -46.68 11.14 -11.39
CA ALA A 26 -47.78 10.38 -12.00
C ALA A 26 -47.97 9.02 -11.33
N GLN A 27 -49.08 8.89 -10.69
CA GLN A 27 -49.74 7.72 -10.15
C GLN A 27 -50.20 6.83 -11.32
N GLY A 28 -49.90 5.53 -11.25
CA GLY A 28 -50.45 4.54 -12.17
C GLY A 28 -50.64 3.21 -11.45
N THR A 29 -51.83 3.06 -10.88
CA THR A 29 -52.35 1.82 -10.31
C THR A 29 -52.74 0.85 -11.42
N THR A 30 -52.23 -0.39 -11.40
CA THR A 30 -52.90 -1.51 -12.02
C THR A 30 -52.60 -2.82 -11.27
N THR A 31 -53.68 -3.44 -10.90
CA THR A 31 -53.99 -4.63 -10.15
C THR A 31 -53.34 -5.91 -10.67
N ALA A 32 -53.07 -6.84 -9.73
CA ALA A 32 -52.53 -8.22 -9.84
C ALA A 32 -53.32 -9.15 -10.81
N PRO A 33 -52.76 -10.35 -11.13
CA PRO A 33 -52.94 -11.45 -10.19
C PRO A 33 -51.69 -12.32 -9.93
N SER A 34 -51.70 -12.83 -8.74
CA SER A 34 -50.93 -13.94 -8.15
C SER A 34 -50.83 -15.16 -9.09
N THR A 35 -49.53 -15.63 -9.24
CA THR A 35 -49.29 -17.05 -9.54
C THR A 35 -48.07 -17.49 -8.71
N GLU A 36 -48.39 -18.27 -7.73
CA GLU A 36 -47.54 -19.00 -6.84
C GLU A 36 -46.87 -20.14 -7.63
N ALA A 37 -45.52 -20.22 -7.63
CA ALA A 37 -44.77 -21.43 -7.97
C ALA A 37 -43.34 -21.33 -7.44
N PRO A 38 -42.61 -22.43 -7.22
CA PRO A 38 -42.07 -22.77 -5.92
C PRO A 38 -40.63 -22.23 -5.70
N LYS A 39 -40.37 -21.91 -4.45
CA LYS A 39 -39.09 -21.56 -3.84
C LYS A 39 -38.04 -22.67 -4.07
N ALA A 40 -37.21 -22.50 -5.07
CA ALA A 40 -35.93 -23.18 -5.13
C ALA A 40 -34.90 -22.29 -4.42
N GLU A 41 -34.62 -22.66 -3.19
CA GLU A 41 -33.55 -22.10 -2.38
C GLU A 41 -32.22 -22.57 -2.98
N VAL A 42 -31.67 -21.80 -3.91
CA VAL A 42 -30.29 -21.94 -4.35
C VAL A 42 -29.44 -21.25 -3.29
N ALA A 43 -28.91 -22.05 -2.37
CA ALA A 43 -27.88 -21.62 -1.45
C ALA A 43 -26.72 -21.02 -2.25
N ALA A 44 -26.55 -19.73 -2.18
CA ALA A 44 -25.37 -19.04 -2.69
C ALA A 44 -24.14 -19.66 -2.03
N PRO A 45 -23.09 -20.07 -2.80
CA PRO A 45 -21.86 -20.53 -2.21
C PRO A 45 -21.27 -19.36 -1.40
N LYS A 46 -21.05 -19.58 -0.10
CA LYS A 46 -20.31 -18.63 0.74
C LYS A 46 -18.98 -18.40 0.07
N PRO A 47 -18.51 -17.14 -0.05
CA PRO A 47 -17.14 -16.88 -0.46
C PRO A 47 -16.24 -17.66 0.49
N VAL A 48 -15.42 -18.56 -0.05
CA VAL A 48 -14.34 -19.17 0.71
C VAL A 48 -13.35 -18.04 0.95
N GLU A 49 -13.39 -17.49 2.16
CA GLU A 49 -12.36 -16.60 2.66
C GLU A 49 -11.08 -17.42 2.71
N VAL A 50 -10.27 -17.29 1.67
CA VAL A 50 -8.91 -17.83 1.70
C VAL A 50 -8.21 -17.07 2.81
N ALA A 51 -7.99 -17.74 3.93
CA ALA A 51 -7.29 -17.18 5.07
C ALA A 51 -5.94 -16.64 4.58
N LYS A 52 -5.82 -15.29 4.54
CA LYS A 52 -4.54 -14.62 4.28
C LYS A 52 -3.55 -15.17 5.33
N PRO A 53 -2.39 -15.71 4.93
CA PRO A 53 -1.42 -16.23 5.90
C PRO A 53 -1.12 -15.14 6.93
N SER A 54 -0.99 -15.54 8.18
CA SER A 54 -0.67 -14.61 9.27
C SER A 54 0.60 -13.83 8.88
N ALA A 55 0.58 -12.51 9.01
CA ALA A 55 1.75 -11.67 8.73
C ALA A 55 3.01 -12.12 9.50
N ALA A 56 2.81 -12.93 10.57
CA ALA A 56 3.88 -13.52 11.35
C ALA A 56 4.68 -14.62 10.62
N ASP A 57 4.09 -15.27 9.62
CA ASP A 57 4.71 -16.37 8.87
C ASP A 57 5.08 -15.94 7.43
N ALA A 58 5.02 -14.65 7.13
CA ALA A 58 5.34 -14.11 5.83
C ALA A 58 6.83 -14.32 5.50
N PRO A 59 7.18 -14.62 4.23
CA PRO A 59 8.57 -14.75 3.79
C PRO A 59 9.28 -13.39 3.76
N SER A 60 10.61 -13.38 3.75
CA SER A 60 11.40 -12.15 3.53
C SER A 60 11.50 -11.76 2.06
N SER A 61 11.08 -12.62 1.14
CA SER A 61 11.08 -12.37 -0.30
C SER A 61 9.93 -13.08 -1.00
N VAL A 62 9.41 -12.42 -2.02
CA VAL A 62 8.42 -12.97 -2.96
C VAL A 62 8.97 -12.81 -4.37
N GLU A 63 8.94 -13.88 -5.14
CA GLU A 63 9.36 -13.89 -6.54
C GLU A 63 8.21 -14.36 -7.41
N GLU A 64 7.74 -13.49 -8.28
CA GLU A 64 6.67 -13.74 -9.25
C GLU A 64 7.20 -13.62 -10.69
N ALA A 65 6.38 -13.97 -11.66
CA ALA A 65 6.76 -13.86 -13.06
C ALA A 65 6.99 -12.40 -13.50
N ASN A 66 6.30 -11.46 -12.84
CA ASN A 66 6.26 -10.04 -13.18
C ASN A 66 7.10 -9.15 -12.24
N PHE A 67 7.49 -9.64 -11.06
CA PHE A 67 8.35 -8.91 -10.12
C PHE A 67 9.11 -9.81 -9.15
N SER A 68 10.09 -9.22 -8.49
CA SER A 68 10.75 -9.73 -7.29
C SER A 68 10.67 -8.65 -6.20
N LEU A 69 10.20 -9.00 -5.01
CA LEU A 69 10.12 -8.11 -3.87
C LEU A 69 10.86 -8.75 -2.69
N LYS A 70 11.82 -8.01 -2.09
CA LYS A 70 12.71 -8.55 -1.05
C LYS A 70 12.91 -7.55 0.08
N LEU A 71 12.91 -8.07 1.31
CA LEU A 71 13.48 -7.39 2.48
C LEU A 71 14.89 -7.92 2.69
N VAL A 72 15.87 -7.04 2.70
CA VAL A 72 17.28 -7.41 2.82
C VAL A 72 17.89 -6.79 4.07
N SER A 73 18.42 -7.62 4.94
CA SER A 73 19.21 -7.19 6.09
C SER A 73 20.54 -6.61 5.62
N ALA A 74 20.95 -5.47 6.19
CA ALA A 74 22.25 -4.85 5.94
C ALA A 74 23.21 -5.00 7.14
N GLY A 75 22.78 -5.78 8.19
CA GLY A 75 23.50 -5.97 9.45
C GLY A 75 24.97 -6.39 9.31
N PRO A 76 25.72 -6.44 10.44
CA PRO A 76 25.24 -6.62 11.82
C PRO A 76 24.67 -5.36 12.43
N TYR A 77 23.70 -5.54 13.32
CA TYR A 77 23.01 -4.46 14.02
C TYR A 77 23.41 -4.42 15.51
N LYS A 78 23.26 -3.25 16.15
CA LYS A 78 23.52 -3.06 17.58
C LYS A 78 22.32 -2.49 18.29
N ALA A 79 22.08 -2.94 19.51
CA ALA A 79 20.99 -2.45 20.35
C ALA A 79 21.13 -0.95 20.62
N GLY A 80 20.00 -0.23 20.52
CA GLY A 80 19.93 1.22 20.74
C GLY A 80 20.47 2.09 19.60
N GLU A 81 21.12 1.53 18.58
CA GLU A 81 21.65 2.28 17.45
C GLU A 81 20.63 2.36 16.31
N LEU A 82 20.67 3.48 15.56
CA LEU A 82 19.89 3.62 14.33
C LEU A 82 20.48 2.74 13.24
N ALA A 83 19.72 1.75 12.83
CA ALA A 83 20.07 0.78 11.81
C ALA A 83 19.21 0.93 10.56
N ARG A 84 19.50 0.17 9.50
CA ARG A 84 18.72 0.17 8.26
C ARG A 84 18.64 -1.22 7.68
N PHE A 85 17.47 -1.53 7.09
CA PHE A 85 17.30 -2.63 6.16
C PHE A 85 16.78 -2.10 4.82
N VAL A 86 16.78 -2.93 3.81
CA VAL A 86 16.39 -2.53 2.45
C VAL A 86 15.12 -3.24 2.05
N VAL A 87 14.16 -2.48 1.50
CA VAL A 87 13.05 -3.02 0.71
C VAL A 87 13.40 -2.80 -0.75
N ASN A 88 13.43 -3.87 -1.54
CA ASN A 88 13.78 -3.83 -2.95
C ASN A 88 12.69 -4.48 -3.80
N LEU A 89 12.10 -3.71 -4.71
CA LEU A 89 11.17 -4.16 -5.73
C LEU A 89 11.84 -4.04 -7.08
N GLU A 90 11.94 -5.15 -7.80
CA GLU A 90 12.47 -5.23 -9.15
C GLU A 90 11.43 -5.88 -10.07
N PRO A 91 11.01 -5.21 -11.14
CA PRO A 91 10.14 -5.80 -12.14
C PRO A 91 10.89 -6.86 -12.96
N ARG A 92 10.16 -7.78 -13.56
CA ARG A 92 10.70 -8.88 -14.35
C ARG A 92 10.10 -8.92 -15.75
N GLY A 93 10.85 -9.48 -16.70
CA GLY A 93 10.40 -9.66 -18.09
C GLY A 93 10.15 -8.33 -18.77
N VAL A 94 8.94 -8.15 -19.26
CA VAL A 94 8.49 -6.92 -19.95
C VAL A 94 7.85 -5.89 -19.02
N PHE A 95 7.81 -6.19 -17.72
CA PHE A 95 7.22 -5.30 -16.74
C PHE A 95 8.17 -4.18 -16.30
N HIS A 96 7.60 -3.09 -15.85
CA HIS A 96 8.28 -1.97 -15.20
C HIS A 96 7.52 -1.52 -13.95
N VAL A 97 8.20 -0.84 -13.02
CA VAL A 97 7.54 -0.26 -11.84
C VAL A 97 6.69 0.91 -12.30
N ASN A 98 5.40 0.90 -11.91
CA ASN A 98 4.53 2.03 -12.21
C ASN A 98 4.91 3.24 -11.34
N GLN A 99 5.21 4.37 -12.00
CA GLN A 99 5.61 5.60 -11.32
C GLN A 99 4.43 6.49 -10.92
N GLU A 100 3.25 6.25 -11.46
CA GLU A 100 2.02 7.01 -11.16
C GLU A 100 1.20 6.36 -10.05
N TYR A 101 1.21 5.03 -9.96
CA TYR A 101 0.53 4.31 -8.89
C TYR A 101 1.24 4.57 -7.55
N PRO A 102 0.48 4.88 -6.48
CA PRO A 102 1.08 5.13 -5.18
C PRO A 102 1.72 3.86 -4.61
N ILE A 103 3.06 3.89 -4.43
CA ILE A 103 3.73 2.87 -3.65
C ILE A 103 3.63 3.23 -2.17
N GLU A 104 3.24 2.26 -1.34
CA GLU A 104 3.13 2.42 0.11
C GLU A 104 3.76 1.22 0.81
N ILE A 105 4.55 1.48 1.84
CA ILE A 105 5.14 0.46 2.70
C ILE A 105 4.73 0.75 4.14
N SER A 106 3.90 -0.12 4.71
CA SER A 106 3.50 -0.07 6.10
C SER A 106 4.34 -1.03 6.94
N LEU A 107 4.99 -0.50 7.98
CA LEU A 107 5.96 -1.22 8.81
C LEU A 107 5.39 -1.51 10.20
N LYS A 108 5.67 -2.70 10.70
CA LYS A 108 5.42 -3.11 12.08
C LYS A 108 6.62 -3.89 12.61
N GLY A 109 7.07 -3.58 13.81
CA GLY A 109 8.06 -4.34 14.55
C GLY A 109 7.45 -5.04 15.76
N ASP A 110 8.26 -5.80 16.47
CA ASP A 110 7.97 -6.26 17.82
C ASP A 110 7.97 -5.07 18.82
N ALA A 111 7.76 -5.35 20.11
CA ALA A 111 7.65 -4.32 21.15
C ALA A 111 8.94 -3.48 21.31
N ASP A 112 10.09 -4.03 20.97
CA ASP A 112 11.40 -3.38 21.11
C ASP A 112 11.90 -2.75 19.82
N THR A 113 11.19 -2.93 18.71
CA THR A 113 11.54 -2.34 17.42
C THR A 113 10.71 -1.10 17.13
N SER A 114 11.38 0.00 16.81
CA SER A 114 10.75 1.28 16.47
C SER A 114 11.25 1.82 15.14
N PHE A 115 10.37 2.57 14.47
CA PHE A 115 10.63 3.21 13.19
C PHE A 115 10.42 4.72 13.33
N PRO A 116 11.32 5.58 12.83
CA PRO A 116 11.08 7.02 12.76
C PRO A 116 9.82 7.36 11.94
N LYS A 117 9.52 6.52 10.95
CA LYS A 117 8.34 6.61 10.11
C LYS A 117 7.81 5.20 9.83
N SER A 118 6.58 4.91 10.24
CA SER A 118 5.96 3.58 10.09
C SER A 118 5.30 3.36 8.73
N THR A 119 5.08 4.41 7.95
CA THR A 119 4.54 4.34 6.58
C THR A 119 5.45 5.12 5.65
N LEU A 120 5.98 4.45 4.63
CA LEU A 120 6.84 5.04 3.63
C LEU A 120 6.10 5.13 2.30
N ALA A 121 6.44 6.12 1.49
CA ALA A 121 5.88 6.36 0.18
C ALA A 121 7.00 6.78 -0.80
N ARG A 122 6.65 7.03 -2.05
CA ARG A 122 7.61 7.41 -3.10
C ARG A 122 8.68 8.46 -2.69
N PRO A 123 8.34 9.54 -1.95
CA PRO A 123 9.35 10.53 -1.53
C PRO A 123 10.42 9.99 -0.58
N ASP A 124 10.17 8.84 0.08
CA ASP A 124 11.09 8.20 1.02
C ASP A 124 12.02 7.19 0.32
N ALA A 125 11.83 6.97 -0.99
CA ALA A 125 12.62 6.01 -1.74
C ALA A 125 14.07 6.51 -1.96
N ALA A 126 15.04 5.63 -1.77
CA ALA A 126 16.44 5.86 -2.12
C ALA A 126 16.65 5.80 -3.65
N ALA A 127 15.84 5.00 -4.34
CA ALA A 127 15.75 4.97 -5.80
C ALA A 127 14.32 4.58 -6.20
N PHE A 128 13.76 5.27 -7.18
CA PHE A 128 12.43 4.99 -7.72
C PHE A 128 12.40 5.30 -9.21
N ASP A 129 12.52 4.28 -10.01
CA ASP A 129 12.49 4.35 -11.47
C ASP A 129 11.72 3.14 -12.05
N GLU A 130 11.59 3.06 -13.36
CA GLU A 130 10.90 1.95 -14.03
C GLU A 130 11.52 0.58 -13.78
N LYS A 131 12.80 0.52 -13.43
CA LYS A 131 13.56 -0.72 -13.27
C LYS A 131 13.63 -1.20 -11.82
N LYS A 132 13.39 -0.30 -10.87
CA LYS A 132 13.43 -0.64 -9.42
C LYS A 132 12.75 0.39 -8.56
N ALA A 133 12.27 -0.07 -7.41
CA ALA A 133 11.96 0.78 -6.26
C ALA A 133 12.74 0.27 -5.05
N ARG A 134 13.61 1.12 -4.49
CA ARG A 134 14.45 0.80 -3.34
C ARG A 134 14.20 1.78 -2.20
N PHE A 135 14.00 1.23 -1.02
CA PHE A 135 13.84 2.00 0.22
C PHE A 135 14.88 1.54 1.23
N ASP A 136 15.66 2.48 1.74
CA ASP A 136 16.59 2.27 2.85
C ASP A 136 15.85 2.63 4.16
N VAL A 137 15.29 1.63 4.81
CA VAL A 137 14.34 1.78 5.92
C VAL A 137 15.08 1.88 7.25
N PRO A 138 15.02 3.04 7.93
CA PRO A 138 15.64 3.20 9.25
C PRO A 138 14.78 2.54 10.34
N PHE A 139 15.43 1.88 11.30
CA PHE A 139 14.81 1.34 12.50
C PHE A 139 15.77 1.36 13.68
N THR A 140 15.25 1.21 14.89
CA THR A 140 16.03 1.03 16.10
C THR A 140 15.44 -0.13 16.90
N ALA A 141 16.27 -1.11 17.24
CA ALA A 141 15.94 -2.16 18.20
C ALA A 141 16.53 -1.79 19.56
N LYS A 142 15.71 -1.81 20.62
CA LYS A 142 16.10 -1.36 21.96
C LYS A 142 16.96 -2.38 22.70
N SER A 143 16.79 -3.67 22.41
CA SER A 143 17.47 -4.78 23.04
C SER A 143 18.27 -5.60 22.03
N ALA A 144 19.26 -6.37 22.53
CA ALA A 144 19.92 -7.39 21.76
C ALA A 144 19.02 -8.64 21.64
N GLY A 145 19.20 -9.42 20.59
CA GLY A 145 18.45 -10.62 20.29
C GLY A 145 17.87 -10.63 18.88
N ASP A 146 16.98 -11.57 18.66
CA ASP A 146 16.30 -11.69 17.35
C ASP A 146 15.01 -10.85 17.37
N HIS A 147 14.90 -9.95 16.44
CA HIS A 147 13.74 -9.09 16.24
C HIS A 147 13.05 -9.41 14.92
N LYS A 148 11.74 -9.20 14.86
CA LYS A 148 10.93 -9.42 13.67
C LYS A 148 10.34 -8.11 13.18
N ILE A 149 10.63 -7.80 11.93
CA ILE A 149 10.08 -6.65 11.19
C ILE A 149 9.10 -7.17 10.17
N MET A 150 7.90 -6.63 10.15
CA MET A 150 6.89 -6.91 9.14
C MET A 150 6.70 -5.70 8.25
N ALA A 151 6.56 -5.93 6.94
CA ALA A 151 6.29 -4.91 5.95
C ALA A 151 5.12 -5.35 5.07
N ASN A 152 4.09 -4.53 5.00
CA ASN A 152 3.05 -4.62 3.98
C ASN A 152 3.41 -3.65 2.87
N VAL A 153 3.56 -4.14 1.66
CA VAL A 153 4.01 -3.36 0.50
C VAL A 153 2.94 -3.35 -0.57
N LYS A 154 2.42 -2.16 -0.89
CA LYS A 154 1.48 -1.91 -1.99
C LYS A 154 2.22 -1.24 -3.14
N PHE A 155 2.04 -1.75 -4.34
CA PHE A 155 2.71 -1.25 -5.54
C PHE A 155 1.96 -1.66 -6.80
N ALA A 156 2.41 -1.21 -7.96
CA ALA A 156 1.98 -1.75 -9.25
C ALA A 156 3.17 -1.94 -10.18
N VAL A 157 3.10 -2.99 -10.98
CA VAL A 157 3.99 -3.23 -12.12
C VAL A 157 3.17 -3.24 -13.40
N CYS A 158 3.68 -2.62 -14.46
CA CYS A 158 2.96 -2.43 -15.71
C CYS A 158 3.75 -2.98 -16.89
N THR A 159 3.05 -3.39 -17.92
CA THR A 159 3.53 -3.46 -19.30
C THR A 159 3.09 -2.18 -20.02
N ASP A 160 3.41 -2.04 -21.30
CA ASP A 160 2.93 -0.92 -22.12
C ASP A 160 1.39 -0.87 -22.25
N GLU A 161 0.71 -2.00 -22.03
CA GLU A 161 -0.72 -2.14 -22.23
C GLU A 161 -1.52 -2.25 -20.94
N ASN A 162 -0.95 -2.86 -19.88
CA ASN A 162 -1.69 -3.23 -18.67
C ASN A 162 -0.88 -3.00 -17.40
N CYS A 163 -1.57 -2.53 -16.34
CA CYS A 163 -1.02 -2.41 -15.00
C CYS A 163 -1.60 -3.46 -14.06
N VAL A 164 -0.74 -4.06 -13.26
CA VAL A 164 -1.08 -5.06 -12.23
C VAL A 164 -0.74 -4.47 -10.86
N PRO A 165 -1.73 -3.93 -10.12
CA PRO A 165 -1.54 -3.58 -8.73
C PRO A 165 -1.41 -4.85 -7.89
N ASP A 166 -0.53 -4.80 -6.88
CA ASP A 166 -0.30 -5.92 -5.96
C ASP A 166 -0.05 -5.41 -4.54
N GLU A 167 -0.26 -6.29 -3.56
CA GLU A 167 -0.05 -6.05 -2.14
C GLU A 167 0.54 -7.31 -1.50
N ARG A 168 1.71 -7.17 -0.85
CA ARG A 168 2.42 -8.29 -0.23
C ARG A 168 2.80 -8.00 1.21
N ASP A 169 2.56 -9.01 2.05
CA ASP A 169 3.09 -9.04 3.40
C ASP A 169 4.42 -9.78 3.41
N LEU A 170 5.46 -9.15 3.94
CA LEU A 170 6.78 -9.75 4.12
C LEU A 170 7.22 -9.62 5.58
N ALA A 171 8.11 -10.51 5.99
CA ALA A 171 8.73 -10.47 7.31
C ALA A 171 10.24 -10.65 7.21
N LEU A 172 10.99 -9.86 7.97
CA LEU A 172 12.44 -9.93 8.08
C LEU A 172 12.82 -10.21 9.52
N ALA A 173 13.59 -11.28 9.74
CA ALA A 173 14.27 -11.51 11.00
C ALA A 173 15.61 -10.76 10.98
N VAL A 174 15.89 -10.01 12.05
CA VAL A 174 17.14 -9.26 12.22
C VAL A 174 17.79 -9.64 13.56
N ALA A 175 19.05 -10.02 13.50
CA ALA A 175 19.83 -10.28 14.70
C ALA A 175 20.53 -8.99 15.15
N VAL A 176 20.36 -8.65 16.42
CA VAL A 176 20.88 -7.44 17.07
C VAL A 176 21.81 -7.82 18.22
N ASN A 177 23.00 -7.27 18.24
CA ASN A 177 24.05 -7.53 19.26
C ASN A 177 24.06 -6.45 20.34
#